data_dce7d1817fc51e114227bfecf81cfd92
#
_entry.id   dce7d1817fc51e114227bfecf81cfd92
#
_cell.length_a   1.000
_cell.length_b   1.000
_cell.length_c   1.000
_cell.angle_alpha   90.00
_cell.angle_beta   90.00
_cell.angle_gamma   90.00
#
_symmetry.space_group_name_H-M   'P 1'
#
loop_
_entity.id
_entity.type
_entity.pdbx_description
1 polymer ?
#
loop_
_entity_poly.entity_id
_entity_poly.type
_entity_poly.pdbx_seq_one_letter_code
_entity_poly.pdbx_strand_id
1 'polypeptide(L)'
;MSNIHHLIAEDTVGSKVMRLAGKLGVERGHDVYVVGGYVRDLFLRRPLKEIDFMVMCDGVEFAEALAKKLKVKKIVPFPKFSTAKIPYKAIPIEVAAARSESYEKGSRKPIKVVYTDLQGDLLRRDFTVNALAVDLHPDRFGELNDPYGGISELKAKLLKTPLNPDETFSEDPLRMIRAAYFAAALDFTIDEQCFKAIHEQAQRISIVSQERVTAELIKILSTNKPSIGLIILQKTGLMKYVFPEIDDMYGLEQTKEWHHKDIFYHTMQVVDNAAQLSDKMKLRFAALVHDIAKPKTRRVDSKKGYTFHGHDAVGERVLNKVAKYLKLPNELRDYLKKLTLLHLRPIAIVNSEVTDSAIRRVIVAAGDELDDLMTLCRADITTRNPNRVKKYLQNFEIVEAKMSNVEERDALRAFQSPVRGKEIMKTFGLFEGKEIGKIKHAIEEAILNGEIENEYDSAREYMLKIKDEILTD
;
A
#
# COMPACT_ATOMS: atom_id res chain seq x y z
N MET A 1 12.11 -34.30 17.80
CA MET A 1 12.11 -32.94 17.22
C MET A 1 13.00 -32.95 16.00
N SER A 2 12.63 -32.31 14.91
CA SER A 2 13.49 -32.23 13.72
C SER A 2 14.47 -31.07 13.89
N ASN A 3 15.75 -31.28 13.56
CA ASN A 3 16.74 -30.21 13.57
C ASN A 3 16.86 -29.62 12.17
N ILE A 4 16.70 -28.30 12.04
CA ILE A 4 16.72 -27.56 10.78
C ILE A 4 18.01 -26.74 10.59
N HIS A 5 19.07 -27.06 11.32
CA HIS A 5 20.35 -26.37 11.21
C HIS A 5 20.84 -26.24 9.75
N HIS A 6 20.59 -27.26 8.93
CA HIS A 6 20.94 -27.28 7.50
C HIS A 6 20.22 -26.20 6.65
N LEU A 7 19.10 -25.61 7.13
CA LEU A 7 18.42 -24.50 6.46
C LEU A 7 19.03 -23.14 6.84
N ILE A 8 19.80 -23.09 7.94
CA ILE A 8 20.43 -21.88 8.42
C ILE A 8 21.82 -21.78 7.78
N ALA A 9 21.96 -20.93 6.76
CA ALA A 9 23.25 -20.76 6.06
C ALA A 9 24.34 -20.30 7.03
N GLU A 10 25.45 -21.05 7.12
CA GLU A 10 26.42 -20.93 8.21
C GLU A 10 27.11 -19.55 8.28
N ASP A 11 27.51 -18.95 7.21
CA ASP A 11 28.33 -17.73 7.24
C ASP A 11 27.56 -16.41 7.06
N THR A 12 26.24 -16.42 7.23
CA THR A 12 25.43 -15.22 7.13
C THR A 12 25.51 -14.33 8.37
N VAL A 13 25.22 -13.04 8.21
CA VAL A 13 25.08 -12.11 9.33
C VAL A 13 24.02 -12.61 10.32
N GLY A 14 22.91 -13.16 9.80
CA GLY A 14 21.83 -13.70 10.60
C GLY A 14 22.26 -14.87 11.47
N SER A 15 22.98 -15.88 10.90
CA SER A 15 23.44 -17.04 11.66
C SER A 15 24.45 -16.64 12.76
N LYS A 16 25.34 -15.69 12.49
CA LYS A 16 26.29 -15.17 13.49
C LYS A 16 25.57 -14.49 14.66
N VAL A 17 24.54 -13.70 14.36
CA VAL A 17 23.70 -13.04 15.38
C VAL A 17 22.92 -14.08 16.21
N MET A 18 22.31 -15.09 15.58
CA MET A 18 21.61 -16.15 16.27
C MET A 18 22.50 -16.94 17.21
N ARG A 19 23.69 -17.36 16.75
CA ARG A 19 24.68 -18.04 17.59
C ARG A 19 25.15 -17.18 18.77
N LEU A 20 25.33 -15.86 18.54
CA LEU A 20 25.70 -14.93 19.61
C LEU A 20 24.57 -14.77 20.62
N ALA A 21 23.31 -14.69 20.18
CA ALA A 21 22.13 -14.59 21.03
C ALA A 21 21.97 -15.87 21.88
N GLY A 22 22.15 -17.05 21.30
CA GLY A 22 22.11 -18.32 22.03
C GLY A 22 23.20 -18.42 23.09
N LYS A 23 24.46 -18.06 22.78
CA LYS A 23 25.55 -17.99 23.75
C LYS A 23 25.26 -17.03 24.90
N LEU A 24 24.72 -15.85 24.58
CA LEU A 24 24.33 -14.88 25.59
C LEU A 24 23.21 -15.41 26.48
N GLY A 25 22.27 -16.16 25.92
CA GLY A 25 21.22 -16.85 26.67
C GLY A 25 21.82 -17.78 27.73
N VAL A 26 22.74 -18.65 27.33
CA VAL A 26 23.45 -19.53 28.25
C VAL A 26 24.22 -18.76 29.32
N GLU A 27 24.99 -17.73 28.96
CA GLU A 27 25.71 -16.86 29.90
C GLU A 27 24.78 -16.26 30.97
N ARG A 28 23.49 -16.07 30.64
CA ARG A 28 22.50 -15.46 31.52
C ARG A 28 21.49 -16.46 32.15
N GLY A 29 21.59 -17.72 31.81
CA GLY A 29 20.70 -18.77 32.33
C GLY A 29 19.29 -18.73 31.73
N HIS A 30 19.14 -18.29 30.49
CA HIS A 30 17.85 -18.16 29.81
C HIS A 30 17.85 -18.81 28.44
N ASP A 31 16.75 -19.45 28.09
CA ASP A 31 16.53 -19.96 26.74
C ASP A 31 16.18 -18.82 25.77
N VAL A 32 16.71 -18.95 24.56
CA VAL A 32 16.52 -17.97 23.45
C VAL A 32 16.11 -18.72 22.19
N TYR A 33 15.10 -18.21 21.53
CA TYR A 33 14.56 -18.79 20.30
C TYR A 33 14.49 -17.73 19.21
N VAL A 34 14.71 -18.13 17.95
CA VAL A 34 14.26 -17.34 16.80
C VAL A 34 12.87 -17.85 16.42
N VAL A 35 11.94 -16.91 16.11
CA VAL A 35 10.52 -17.25 16.02
C VAL A 35 9.83 -16.60 14.81
N GLY A 36 8.64 -17.07 14.51
CA GLY A 36 7.70 -16.37 13.65
C GLY A 36 8.06 -16.36 12.17
N GLY A 37 7.96 -15.18 11.56
CA GLY A 37 8.17 -14.97 10.13
C GLY A 37 9.55 -15.42 9.64
N TYR A 38 10.58 -15.26 10.45
CA TYR A 38 11.91 -15.72 10.12
C TYR A 38 11.97 -17.23 9.87
N VAL A 39 11.41 -18.02 10.80
CA VAL A 39 11.41 -19.50 10.70
C VAL A 39 10.58 -19.95 9.50
N ARG A 40 9.38 -19.38 9.32
CA ARG A 40 8.54 -19.64 8.15
C ARG A 40 9.30 -19.38 6.84
N ASP A 41 9.97 -18.21 6.72
CA ASP A 41 10.61 -17.78 5.50
C ASP A 41 11.89 -18.62 5.19
N LEU A 42 12.55 -19.20 6.20
CA LEU A 42 13.57 -20.24 5.99
C LEU A 42 13.01 -21.45 5.22
N PHE A 43 11.87 -21.98 5.66
CA PHE A 43 11.24 -23.12 4.97
C PHE A 43 10.76 -22.77 3.56
N LEU A 44 10.27 -21.55 3.37
CA LEU A 44 9.79 -21.06 2.07
C LEU A 44 10.93 -20.56 1.15
N ARG A 45 12.19 -20.58 1.61
CA ARG A 45 13.37 -20.06 0.89
C ARG A 45 13.17 -18.62 0.42
N ARG A 46 12.53 -17.80 1.27
CA ARG A 46 12.28 -16.38 1.00
C ARG A 46 13.38 -15.50 1.59
N PRO A 47 13.57 -14.28 1.06
CA PRO A 47 14.50 -13.32 1.64
C PRO A 47 14.14 -13.01 3.10
N LEU A 48 15.11 -13.17 4.00
CA LEU A 48 14.96 -12.88 5.43
C LEU A 48 15.10 -11.39 5.66
N LYS A 49 14.07 -10.75 6.20
CA LYS A 49 13.98 -9.29 6.33
C LYS A 49 14.32 -8.78 7.73
N GLU A 50 14.00 -9.54 8.76
CA GLU A 50 14.20 -9.20 10.16
C GLU A 50 14.43 -10.49 10.96
N ILE A 51 15.03 -10.38 12.15
CA ILE A 51 15.22 -11.51 13.06
C ILE A 51 14.42 -11.23 14.31
N ASP A 52 13.43 -12.09 14.60
CA ASP A 52 12.60 -12.00 15.80
C ASP A 52 13.10 -13.01 16.84
N PHE A 53 13.68 -12.50 17.92
CA PHE A 53 14.05 -13.31 19.08
C PHE A 53 12.95 -13.30 20.14
N MET A 54 12.63 -14.47 20.64
CA MET A 54 11.87 -14.64 21.86
C MET A 54 12.80 -15.13 22.98
N VAL A 55 12.72 -14.48 24.14
CA VAL A 55 13.57 -14.77 25.30
C VAL A 55 12.73 -15.07 26.53
N MET A 56 13.25 -15.96 27.38
CA MET A 56 12.58 -16.40 28.62
C MET A 56 12.94 -15.48 29.80
N CYS A 57 13.15 -14.18 29.53
CA CYS A 57 13.51 -13.16 30.50
C CYS A 57 13.01 -11.78 30.03
N ASP A 58 13.41 -10.69 30.71
CA ASP A 58 13.10 -9.36 30.21
C ASP A 58 13.74 -9.09 28.84
N GLY A 59 12.91 -8.78 27.84
CA GLY A 59 13.34 -8.59 26.46
C GLY A 59 14.15 -7.31 26.26
N VAL A 60 13.91 -6.25 27.06
CA VAL A 60 14.68 -5.01 26.96
C VAL A 60 16.08 -5.20 27.50
N GLU A 61 16.22 -5.80 28.68
CA GLU A 61 17.52 -6.09 29.30
C GLU A 61 18.37 -7.05 28.43
N PHE A 62 17.74 -8.07 27.84
CA PHE A 62 18.42 -8.96 26.92
C PHE A 62 18.85 -8.25 25.65
N ALA A 63 18.01 -7.39 25.08
CA ALA A 63 18.33 -6.61 23.90
C ALA A 63 19.49 -5.63 24.13
N GLU A 64 19.57 -4.99 25.30
CA GLU A 64 20.71 -4.14 25.70
C GLU A 64 22.02 -4.93 25.74
N ALA A 65 21.98 -6.11 26.34
CA ALA A 65 23.17 -6.96 26.41
C ALA A 65 23.62 -7.47 25.04
N LEU A 66 22.65 -7.87 24.19
CA LEU A 66 22.94 -8.30 22.82
C LEU A 66 23.47 -7.14 21.98
N ALA A 67 22.89 -5.95 22.07
CA ALA A 67 23.34 -4.74 21.39
C ALA A 67 24.78 -4.40 21.77
N LYS A 68 25.15 -4.51 23.05
CA LYS A 68 26.54 -4.33 23.53
C LYS A 68 27.51 -5.33 22.86
N LYS A 69 27.16 -6.61 22.78
CA LYS A 69 27.96 -7.65 22.09
C LYS A 69 28.07 -7.36 20.58
N LEU A 70 27.02 -6.82 19.95
CA LEU A 70 26.97 -6.43 18.54
C LEU A 70 27.60 -5.06 18.26
N LYS A 71 28.08 -4.34 19.29
CA LYS A 71 28.63 -2.97 19.22
C LYS A 71 27.62 -1.96 18.67
N VAL A 72 26.34 -2.14 18.94
CA VAL A 72 25.26 -1.19 18.62
C VAL A 72 25.06 -0.24 19.79
N LYS A 73 25.15 1.08 19.52
CA LYS A 73 25.12 2.13 20.56
C LYS A 73 23.72 2.45 21.10
N LYS A 74 22.68 2.26 20.29
CA LYS A 74 21.30 2.64 20.66
C LYS A 74 20.33 1.53 20.25
N ILE A 75 19.39 1.22 21.13
CA ILE A 75 18.22 0.38 20.84
C ILE A 75 16.96 1.22 20.93
N VAL A 76 15.83 0.70 20.45
CA VAL A 76 14.51 1.30 20.61
C VAL A 76 13.70 0.42 21.55
N PRO A 77 13.63 0.74 22.86
CA PRO A 77 12.92 -0.09 23.83
C PRO A 77 11.42 0.23 23.84
N PHE A 78 10.62 -0.80 24.11
CA PHE A 78 9.18 -0.76 24.38
C PHE A 78 8.89 -1.44 25.72
N PRO A 79 9.21 -0.80 26.87
CA PRO A 79 9.21 -1.42 28.19
C PRO A 79 7.87 -2.05 28.59
N LYS A 80 6.76 -1.39 28.21
CA LYS A 80 5.39 -1.88 28.49
C LYS A 80 5.14 -3.29 27.96
N PHE A 81 5.85 -3.69 26.91
CA PHE A 81 5.70 -4.98 26.25
C PHE A 81 6.94 -5.88 26.43
N SER A 82 7.91 -5.46 27.24
CA SER A 82 9.21 -6.11 27.38
C SER A 82 9.81 -6.51 26.01
N THR A 83 9.82 -5.53 25.10
CA THR A 83 10.28 -5.70 23.71
C THR A 83 11.27 -4.58 23.37
N ALA A 84 12.27 -4.86 22.55
CA ALA A 84 13.16 -3.83 22.02
C ALA A 84 13.60 -4.15 20.59
N LYS A 85 13.89 -3.10 19.80
CA LYS A 85 14.46 -3.20 18.46
C LYS A 85 15.94 -2.78 18.49
N ILE A 86 16.78 -3.60 17.86
CA ILE A 86 18.20 -3.33 17.68
C ILE A 86 18.44 -3.06 16.19
N PRO A 87 18.76 -1.82 15.77
CA PRO A 87 19.12 -1.48 14.40
C PRO A 87 20.50 -2.04 14.07
N TYR A 88 20.58 -3.24 13.50
CA TYR A 88 21.84 -3.90 13.20
C TYR A 88 22.05 -4.10 11.71
N LYS A 89 22.96 -3.34 11.11
CA LYS A 89 23.30 -3.37 9.66
C LYS A 89 22.03 -3.27 8.80
N ALA A 90 21.89 -4.15 7.80
CA ALA A 90 20.72 -4.23 6.93
C ALA A 90 19.61 -5.13 7.48
N ILE A 91 19.80 -5.78 8.64
CA ILE A 91 18.83 -6.72 9.22
C ILE A 91 18.43 -6.21 10.61
N PRO A 92 17.24 -5.61 10.77
CA PRO A 92 16.75 -5.24 12.09
C PRO A 92 16.50 -6.49 12.93
N ILE A 93 16.76 -6.36 14.22
CA ILE A 93 16.53 -7.43 15.21
C ILE A 93 15.45 -6.95 16.17
N GLU A 94 14.43 -7.75 16.38
CA GLU A 94 13.45 -7.53 17.44
C GLU A 94 13.68 -8.58 18.53
N VAL A 95 13.67 -8.16 19.80
CA VAL A 95 13.77 -9.03 20.96
C VAL A 95 12.52 -8.83 21.79
N ALA A 96 11.79 -9.89 22.08
CA ALA A 96 10.59 -9.85 22.91
C ALA A 96 10.64 -10.94 23.99
N ALA A 97 10.18 -10.62 25.19
CA ALA A 97 9.95 -11.63 26.21
C ALA A 97 8.79 -12.57 25.80
N ALA A 98 8.90 -13.85 26.13
CA ALA A 98 7.78 -14.77 26.03
C ALA A 98 6.64 -14.32 26.95
N ARG A 99 5.46 -14.10 26.40
CA ARG A 99 4.33 -13.54 27.14
C ARG A 99 2.99 -14.14 26.73
N SER A 100 2.08 -14.19 27.67
CA SER A 100 0.65 -14.36 27.46
C SER A 100 -0.09 -13.03 27.68
N GLU A 101 -1.18 -12.85 26.99
CA GLU A 101 -2.00 -11.63 27.08
C GLU A 101 -3.43 -12.06 27.41
N SER A 102 -4.05 -11.39 28.38
CA SER A 102 -5.47 -11.56 28.65
C SER A 102 -6.24 -10.31 28.22
N TYR A 103 -7.40 -10.50 27.61
CA TYR A 103 -8.20 -9.43 27.04
C TYR A 103 -9.56 -9.30 27.73
N GLU A 104 -10.07 -8.09 27.86
CA GLU A 104 -11.43 -7.83 28.31
C GLU A 104 -12.41 -8.02 27.15
N LYS A 105 -13.59 -8.58 27.45
CA LYS A 105 -14.64 -8.79 26.45
C LYS A 105 -15.01 -7.45 25.77
N GLY A 106 -14.78 -7.35 24.48
CA GLY A 106 -15.05 -6.13 23.71
C GLY A 106 -13.88 -5.13 23.62
N SER A 107 -12.75 -5.39 24.28
CA SER A 107 -11.53 -4.58 24.19
C SER A 107 -10.40 -5.39 23.56
N ARG A 108 -9.53 -4.72 22.78
CA ARG A 108 -8.29 -5.28 22.26
C ARG A 108 -7.06 -4.89 23.11
N LYS A 109 -7.24 -4.09 24.15
CA LYS A 109 -6.13 -3.73 25.05
C LYS A 109 -5.98 -4.88 26.05
N PRO A 110 -4.79 -5.50 26.12
CA PRO A 110 -4.57 -6.52 27.14
C PRO A 110 -4.71 -5.87 28.53
N ILE A 111 -5.48 -6.52 29.39
CA ILE A 111 -5.62 -6.12 30.80
C ILE A 111 -4.31 -6.42 31.54
N LYS A 112 -3.73 -7.57 31.21
CA LYS A 112 -2.53 -8.08 31.87
C LYS A 112 -1.62 -8.74 30.84
N VAL A 113 -0.34 -8.40 30.92
CA VAL A 113 0.74 -9.10 30.20
C VAL A 113 1.51 -9.87 31.25
N VAL A 114 1.62 -11.18 31.08
CA VAL A 114 2.31 -12.08 32.02
C VAL A 114 3.36 -12.86 31.24
N TYR A 115 4.52 -13.04 31.83
CA TYR A 115 5.52 -13.94 31.27
C TYR A 115 4.95 -15.38 31.21
N THR A 116 5.25 -16.07 30.13
CA THR A 116 4.80 -17.45 29.89
C THR A 116 5.94 -18.29 29.34
N ASP A 117 5.68 -19.56 29.11
CA ASP A 117 6.60 -20.47 28.43
C ASP A 117 6.56 -20.34 26.91
N LEU A 118 7.40 -21.09 26.20
CA LEU A 118 7.46 -21.13 24.74
C LEU A 118 6.11 -21.47 24.11
N GLN A 119 5.40 -22.47 24.66
CA GLN A 119 4.13 -22.92 24.09
C GLN A 119 3.04 -21.84 24.19
N GLY A 120 2.96 -21.17 25.35
CA GLY A 120 2.02 -20.08 25.57
C GLY A 120 2.28 -18.87 24.64
N ASP A 121 3.55 -18.53 24.36
CA ASP A 121 3.85 -17.45 23.39
C ASP A 121 3.47 -17.86 21.96
N LEU A 122 3.77 -19.10 21.56
CA LEU A 122 3.42 -19.59 20.23
C LEU A 122 1.90 -19.72 20.05
N LEU A 123 1.17 -20.09 21.12
CA LEU A 123 -0.29 -20.26 21.10
C LEU A 123 -1.05 -18.96 20.78
N ARG A 124 -0.59 -17.83 21.31
CA ARG A 124 -1.24 -16.51 21.11
C ARG A 124 -0.97 -15.88 19.76
N ARG A 125 -0.15 -16.48 18.89
CA ARG A 125 0.16 -15.94 17.57
C ARG A 125 -1.03 -16.02 16.63
N ASP A 126 -0.96 -15.26 15.54
CA ASP A 126 -2.05 -15.15 14.56
C ASP A 126 -2.29 -16.46 13.80
N PHE A 127 -1.25 -17.05 13.24
CA PHE A 127 -1.33 -18.27 12.43
C PHE A 127 -0.25 -19.27 12.81
N THR A 128 -0.57 -20.56 12.66
CA THR A 128 0.34 -21.69 12.96
C THR A 128 1.64 -21.59 12.18
N VAL A 129 1.59 -21.13 10.92
CA VAL A 129 2.77 -20.89 10.06
C VAL A 129 3.72 -19.82 10.62
N ASN A 130 3.25 -19.00 11.55
CA ASN A 130 4.03 -18.00 12.29
C ASN A 130 4.26 -18.41 13.74
N ALA A 131 3.70 -19.55 14.19
CA ALA A 131 3.86 -20.11 15.52
C ALA A 131 4.95 -21.19 15.57
N LEU A 132 6.06 -20.90 14.91
CA LEU A 132 7.25 -21.75 14.82
C LEU A 132 8.39 -21.11 15.61
N ALA A 133 9.20 -21.92 16.28
CA ALA A 133 10.39 -21.47 16.98
C ALA A 133 11.57 -22.41 16.72
N VAL A 134 12.78 -21.84 16.70
CA VAL A 134 14.03 -22.60 16.61
C VAL A 134 14.89 -22.27 17.81
N ASP A 135 15.36 -23.33 18.52
CA ASP A 135 16.22 -23.21 19.69
C ASP A 135 17.61 -22.71 19.27
N LEU A 136 18.12 -21.73 20.00
CA LEU A 136 19.43 -21.14 19.77
C LEU A 136 20.49 -21.55 20.81
N HIS A 137 20.11 -22.41 21.81
CA HIS A 137 21.07 -22.94 22.75
C HIS A 137 22.19 -23.69 22.02
N PRO A 138 23.48 -23.50 22.33
CA PRO A 138 24.57 -24.11 21.58
C PRO A 138 24.45 -25.63 21.38
N ASP A 139 23.97 -26.35 22.37
CA ASP A 139 23.82 -27.82 22.32
C ASP A 139 22.56 -28.27 21.58
N ARG A 140 21.57 -27.37 21.41
CA ARG A 140 20.28 -27.65 20.75
C ARG A 140 20.06 -26.75 19.53
N PHE A 141 21.11 -26.11 19.04
CA PHE A 141 21.01 -25.15 17.96
C PHE A 141 20.38 -25.76 16.70
N GLY A 142 19.29 -25.14 16.28
CA GLY A 142 18.54 -25.59 15.11
C GLY A 142 17.39 -26.54 15.43
N GLU A 143 17.15 -26.93 16.70
CA GLU A 143 15.98 -27.73 17.07
C GLU A 143 14.69 -26.94 16.84
N LEU A 144 13.80 -27.52 16.02
CA LEU A 144 12.51 -26.93 15.65
C LEU A 144 11.44 -27.25 16.67
N ASN A 145 10.74 -26.22 17.13
CA ASN A 145 9.52 -26.32 17.94
C ASN A 145 8.32 -25.92 17.10
N ASP A 146 7.45 -26.89 16.82
CA ASP A 146 6.21 -26.74 16.03
C ASP A 146 5.05 -27.43 16.76
N PRO A 147 4.58 -26.87 17.89
CA PRO A 147 3.56 -27.55 18.71
C PRO A 147 2.16 -27.50 18.04
N TYR A 148 1.94 -26.67 17.05
CA TYR A 148 0.63 -26.42 16.42
C TYR A 148 0.55 -26.85 14.96
N GLY A 149 1.55 -27.59 14.43
CA GLY A 149 1.52 -28.17 13.09
C GLY A 149 1.78 -27.19 11.94
N GLY A 150 2.42 -26.06 12.22
CA GLY A 150 2.68 -25.01 11.23
C GLY A 150 3.46 -25.48 10.00
N ILE A 151 4.37 -26.47 10.16
CA ILE A 151 5.11 -27.06 9.02
C ILE A 151 4.19 -27.84 8.08
N SER A 152 3.21 -28.55 8.63
CA SER A 152 2.20 -29.24 7.81
C SER A 152 1.40 -28.26 6.96
N GLU A 153 1.01 -27.15 7.58
CA GLU A 153 0.20 -26.11 6.94
C GLU A 153 1.01 -25.27 5.95
N LEU A 154 2.31 -25.06 6.21
CA LEU A 154 3.23 -24.50 5.21
C LEU A 154 3.28 -25.35 3.94
N LYS A 155 3.38 -26.69 4.09
CA LYS A 155 3.36 -27.61 2.94
C LYS A 155 2.02 -27.63 2.23
N ALA A 156 0.92 -27.54 2.99
CA ALA A 156 -0.44 -27.48 2.46
C ALA A 156 -0.81 -26.09 1.89
N LYS A 157 0.03 -25.06 2.07
CA LYS A 157 -0.25 -23.67 1.75
C LYS A 157 -1.55 -23.17 2.42
N LEU A 158 -1.72 -23.48 3.69
CA LEU A 158 -2.92 -23.21 4.45
C LEU A 158 -2.63 -22.22 5.59
N LEU A 159 -3.53 -21.25 5.80
CA LEU A 159 -3.51 -20.36 6.96
C LEU A 159 -4.55 -20.80 7.97
N LYS A 160 -4.08 -21.24 9.13
CA LYS A 160 -4.88 -21.69 10.25
C LYS A 160 -4.39 -21.06 11.54
N THR A 161 -5.29 -20.80 12.49
CA THR A 161 -4.94 -20.22 13.79
C THR A 161 -4.49 -21.32 14.77
N PRO A 162 -3.54 -21.06 15.70
CA PRO A 162 -3.17 -22.00 16.76
C PRO A 162 -4.32 -22.30 17.72
N LEU A 163 -5.08 -21.27 18.08
CA LEU A 163 -6.32 -21.35 18.86
C LEU A 163 -7.55 -21.48 17.98
N ASN A 164 -8.72 -21.65 18.62
CA ASN A 164 -9.99 -21.51 17.94
C ASN A 164 -10.05 -20.17 17.21
N PRO A 165 -10.43 -20.13 15.91
CA PRO A 165 -10.50 -18.90 15.14
C PRO A 165 -11.35 -17.80 15.78
N ASP A 166 -12.48 -18.16 16.41
CA ASP A 166 -13.38 -17.21 17.08
C ASP A 166 -12.68 -16.51 18.26
N GLU A 167 -11.91 -17.22 19.03
CA GLU A 167 -11.12 -16.66 20.12
C GLU A 167 -10.02 -15.76 19.55
N THR A 168 -9.26 -16.27 18.59
CA THR A 168 -8.13 -15.57 17.96
C THR A 168 -8.55 -14.21 17.36
N PHE A 169 -9.67 -14.15 16.66
CA PHE A 169 -10.15 -12.91 16.05
C PHE A 169 -10.92 -12.01 17.02
N SER A 170 -11.48 -12.60 18.07
CA SER A 170 -12.07 -11.82 19.17
C SER A 170 -11.01 -11.07 19.99
N GLU A 171 -9.85 -11.66 20.23
CA GLU A 171 -8.73 -11.05 20.96
C GLU A 171 -8.10 -9.89 20.19
N ASP A 172 -7.70 -10.08 18.94
CA ASP A 172 -7.21 -8.98 18.08
C ASP A 172 -7.85 -9.09 16.68
N PRO A 173 -8.91 -8.30 16.42
CA PRO A 173 -9.58 -8.29 15.13
C PRO A 173 -8.67 -7.92 13.94
N LEU A 174 -7.52 -7.28 14.17
CA LEU A 174 -6.57 -7.00 13.10
C LEU A 174 -6.03 -8.28 12.45
N ARG A 175 -6.01 -9.41 13.19
CA ARG A 175 -5.60 -10.71 12.66
C ARG A 175 -6.46 -11.14 11.47
N MET A 176 -7.72 -10.68 11.37
CA MET A 176 -8.59 -10.92 10.22
C MET A 176 -8.05 -10.28 8.93
N ILE A 177 -7.58 -9.04 8.99
CA ILE A 177 -6.94 -8.38 7.83
C ILE A 177 -5.57 -9.03 7.54
N ARG A 178 -4.84 -9.41 8.58
CA ARG A 178 -3.57 -10.13 8.44
C ARG A 178 -3.74 -11.47 7.74
N ALA A 179 -4.88 -12.18 7.91
CA ALA A 179 -5.21 -13.37 7.13
C ALA A 179 -5.22 -13.07 5.63
N ALA A 180 -5.90 -11.99 5.22
CA ALA A 180 -5.95 -11.55 3.82
C ALA A 180 -4.55 -11.14 3.30
N TYR A 181 -3.75 -10.45 4.14
CA TYR A 181 -2.37 -10.11 3.80
C TYR A 181 -1.50 -11.37 3.59
N PHE A 182 -1.50 -12.31 4.53
CA PHE A 182 -0.69 -13.51 4.40
C PHE A 182 -1.14 -14.41 3.25
N ALA A 183 -2.44 -14.49 2.99
CA ALA A 183 -2.95 -15.19 1.80
C ALA A 183 -2.36 -14.61 0.51
N ALA A 184 -2.35 -13.27 0.36
CA ALA A 184 -1.76 -12.60 -0.79
C ALA A 184 -0.22 -12.68 -0.82
N ALA A 185 0.44 -12.54 0.33
CA ALA A 185 1.89 -12.50 0.42
C ALA A 185 2.54 -13.86 0.23
N LEU A 186 1.88 -14.94 0.66
CA LEU A 186 2.41 -16.31 0.63
C LEU A 186 1.81 -17.16 -0.50
N ASP A 187 0.75 -16.68 -1.15
CA ASP A 187 -0.07 -17.45 -2.09
C ASP A 187 -0.68 -18.69 -1.40
N PHE A 188 -1.31 -18.45 -0.24
CA PHE A 188 -1.93 -19.47 0.61
C PHE A 188 -3.44 -19.30 0.65
N THR A 189 -4.14 -20.40 0.92
CA THR A 189 -5.59 -20.37 1.21
C THR A 189 -5.84 -20.20 2.71
N ILE A 190 -7.00 -19.65 3.06
CA ILE A 190 -7.44 -19.55 4.46
C ILE A 190 -8.27 -20.80 4.78
N ASP A 191 -8.01 -21.41 5.93
CA ASP A 191 -8.81 -22.51 6.47
C ASP A 191 -10.29 -22.11 6.53
N GLU A 192 -11.18 -23.07 6.24
CA GLU A 192 -12.63 -22.80 6.13
C GLU A 192 -13.24 -22.28 7.45
N GLN A 193 -12.80 -22.81 8.60
CA GLN A 193 -13.27 -22.32 9.90
C GLN A 193 -12.77 -20.92 10.19
N CYS A 194 -11.49 -20.62 9.82
CA CYS A 194 -10.94 -19.28 9.92
C CYS A 194 -11.71 -18.31 9.01
N PHE A 195 -12.02 -18.70 7.77
CA PHE A 195 -12.76 -17.87 6.84
C PHE A 195 -14.17 -17.54 7.35
N LYS A 196 -14.87 -18.53 7.89
CA LYS A 196 -16.19 -18.38 8.50
C LYS A 196 -16.14 -17.45 9.71
N ALA A 197 -15.19 -17.66 10.63
CA ALA A 197 -15.05 -16.81 11.81
C ALA A 197 -14.70 -15.35 11.46
N ILE A 198 -13.91 -15.13 10.41
CA ILE A 198 -13.64 -13.77 9.88
C ILE A 198 -14.95 -13.13 9.40
N HIS A 199 -15.76 -13.86 8.63
CA HIS A 199 -17.04 -13.35 8.11
C HIS A 199 -18.00 -12.97 9.25
N GLU A 200 -18.15 -13.85 10.24
CA GLU A 200 -19.06 -13.64 11.37
C GLU A 200 -18.62 -12.49 12.28
N GLN A 201 -17.30 -12.23 12.37
CA GLN A 201 -16.72 -11.21 13.24
C GLN A 201 -16.26 -9.94 12.50
N ALA A 202 -16.52 -9.81 11.19
CA ALA A 202 -16.01 -8.71 10.35
C ALA A 202 -16.25 -7.32 10.95
N GLN A 203 -17.41 -7.09 11.55
CA GLN A 203 -17.75 -5.81 12.19
C GLN A 203 -16.81 -5.42 13.32
N ARG A 204 -16.20 -6.40 14.01
CA ARG A 204 -15.28 -6.11 15.13
C ARG A 204 -14.03 -5.37 14.73
N ILE A 205 -13.68 -5.35 13.43
CA ILE A 205 -12.54 -4.56 12.95
C ILE A 205 -12.69 -3.07 13.28
N SER A 206 -13.91 -2.58 13.47
CA SER A 206 -14.20 -1.18 13.81
C SER A 206 -13.63 -0.74 15.17
N ILE A 207 -13.25 -1.65 16.07
CA ILE A 207 -12.59 -1.30 17.34
C ILE A 207 -11.07 -1.08 17.18
N VAL A 208 -10.52 -1.44 16.03
CA VAL A 208 -9.10 -1.24 15.71
C VAL A 208 -8.89 0.17 15.20
N SER A 209 -7.80 0.82 15.59
CA SER A 209 -7.48 2.15 15.08
C SER A 209 -7.26 2.13 13.57
N GLN A 210 -7.75 3.14 12.88
CA GLN A 210 -7.71 3.20 11.43
C GLN A 210 -6.29 3.18 10.87
N GLU A 211 -5.32 3.74 11.60
CA GLU A 211 -3.92 3.72 11.23
C GLU A 211 -3.37 2.29 11.12
N ARG A 212 -3.78 1.39 12.05
CA ARG A 212 -3.37 -0.03 11.99
C ARG A 212 -4.06 -0.77 10.85
N VAL A 213 -5.35 -0.50 10.63
CA VAL A 213 -6.12 -1.07 9.50
C VAL A 213 -5.49 -0.65 8.17
N THR A 214 -5.20 0.65 8.02
CA THR A 214 -4.56 1.19 6.81
C THR A 214 -3.16 0.60 6.59
N ALA A 215 -2.38 0.41 7.64
CA ALA A 215 -1.06 -0.21 7.55
C ALA A 215 -1.14 -1.65 6.99
N GLU A 216 -2.11 -2.44 7.40
CA GLU A 216 -2.32 -3.79 6.84
C GLU A 216 -2.84 -3.73 5.38
N LEU A 217 -3.73 -2.79 5.04
CA LEU A 217 -4.16 -2.56 3.65
C LEU A 217 -2.97 -2.21 2.74
N ILE A 218 -2.07 -1.35 3.19
CA ILE A 218 -0.83 -1.01 2.47
C ILE A 218 0.06 -2.24 2.27
N LYS A 219 0.16 -3.13 3.27
CA LYS A 219 0.89 -4.39 3.12
C LYS A 219 0.27 -5.29 2.06
N ILE A 220 -1.06 -5.37 1.99
CA ILE A 220 -1.76 -6.12 0.93
C ILE A 220 -1.41 -5.54 -0.44
N LEU A 221 -1.51 -4.21 -0.62
CA LEU A 221 -1.15 -3.52 -1.86
C LEU A 221 0.32 -3.71 -2.26
N SER A 222 1.20 -3.95 -1.29
CA SER A 222 2.63 -4.17 -1.52
C SER A 222 2.98 -5.61 -1.91
N THR A 223 2.01 -6.53 -1.98
CA THR A 223 2.23 -7.92 -2.42
C THR A 223 2.35 -8.00 -3.95
N ASN A 224 2.84 -9.14 -4.46
CA ASN A 224 2.95 -9.36 -5.90
C ASN A 224 1.59 -9.49 -6.59
N LYS A 225 0.56 -9.92 -5.85
CA LYS A 225 -0.81 -10.07 -6.36
C LYS A 225 -1.81 -9.56 -5.31
N PRO A 226 -1.97 -8.24 -5.21
CA PRO A 226 -2.82 -7.62 -4.19
C PRO A 226 -4.29 -8.04 -4.26
N SER A 227 -4.79 -8.38 -5.47
CA SER A 227 -6.17 -8.81 -5.67
C SER A 227 -6.58 -9.98 -4.78
N ILE A 228 -5.66 -10.89 -4.46
CA ILE A 228 -5.95 -12.04 -3.57
C ILE A 228 -6.45 -11.53 -2.21
N GLY A 229 -5.70 -10.65 -1.57
CA GLY A 229 -6.07 -10.10 -0.26
C GLY A 229 -7.31 -9.22 -0.33
N LEU A 230 -7.43 -8.36 -1.35
CA LEU A 230 -8.57 -7.46 -1.53
C LEU A 230 -9.88 -8.25 -1.77
N ILE A 231 -9.84 -9.33 -2.56
CA ILE A 231 -10.98 -10.20 -2.79
C ILE A 231 -11.38 -10.96 -1.50
N ILE A 232 -10.40 -11.37 -0.68
CA ILE A 232 -10.68 -11.98 0.62
C ILE A 232 -11.38 -10.97 1.53
N LEU A 233 -10.90 -9.72 1.62
CA LEU A 233 -11.57 -8.68 2.39
C LEU A 233 -13.02 -8.50 1.94
N GLN A 234 -13.29 -8.53 0.63
CA GLN A 234 -14.64 -8.40 0.08
C GLN A 234 -15.51 -9.61 0.44
N LYS A 235 -15.04 -10.83 0.18
CA LYS A 235 -15.79 -12.06 0.40
C LYS A 235 -16.11 -12.32 1.88
N THR A 236 -15.26 -11.84 2.79
CA THR A 236 -15.46 -11.95 4.24
C THR A 236 -16.27 -10.80 4.83
N GLY A 237 -16.67 -9.80 4.02
CA GLY A 237 -17.40 -8.61 4.47
C GLY A 237 -16.53 -7.60 5.23
N LEU A 238 -15.21 -7.83 5.34
CA LEU A 238 -14.28 -6.88 5.95
C LEU A 238 -14.15 -5.59 5.13
N MET A 239 -14.24 -5.67 3.79
CA MET A 239 -14.07 -4.52 2.89
C MET A 239 -15.02 -3.37 3.27
N LYS A 240 -16.24 -3.67 3.64
CA LYS A 240 -17.25 -2.69 4.09
C LYS A 240 -16.76 -1.81 5.24
N TYR A 241 -15.92 -2.33 6.12
CA TYR A 241 -15.38 -1.60 7.28
C TYR A 241 -13.97 -1.07 7.05
N VAL A 242 -13.21 -1.71 6.17
CA VAL A 242 -11.83 -1.33 5.85
C VAL A 242 -11.81 -0.19 4.83
N PHE A 243 -12.59 -0.32 3.75
CA PHE A 243 -12.64 0.65 2.67
C PHE A 243 -14.02 0.63 1.99
N PRO A 244 -15.04 1.29 2.59
CA PRO A 244 -16.43 1.25 2.12
C PRO A 244 -16.61 1.63 0.65
N GLU A 245 -15.87 2.62 0.15
CA GLU A 245 -16.00 3.08 -1.23
C GLU A 245 -15.52 2.02 -2.25
N ILE A 246 -14.64 1.12 -1.88
CA ILE A 246 -14.23 -0.02 -2.71
C ILE A 246 -15.26 -1.15 -2.60
N ASP A 247 -15.84 -1.35 -1.42
CA ASP A 247 -16.96 -2.29 -1.24
C ASP A 247 -18.16 -1.93 -2.12
N ASP A 248 -18.48 -0.64 -2.23
CA ASP A 248 -19.57 -0.10 -3.08
C ASP A 248 -19.41 -0.42 -4.58
N MET A 249 -18.21 -0.81 -5.04
CA MET A 249 -17.96 -1.19 -6.43
C MET A 249 -18.44 -2.63 -6.74
N TYR A 250 -18.57 -3.47 -5.73
CA TYR A 250 -18.90 -4.89 -5.91
C TYR A 250 -20.37 -5.07 -6.33
N GLY A 251 -20.60 -5.98 -7.28
CA GLY A 251 -21.93 -6.24 -7.83
C GLY A 251 -22.41 -5.17 -8.84
N LEU A 252 -21.58 -4.20 -9.20
CA LEU A 252 -21.95 -3.16 -10.16
C LEU A 252 -21.33 -3.43 -11.54
N GLU A 253 -22.19 -3.69 -12.53
CA GLU A 253 -21.78 -3.94 -13.92
C GLU A 253 -21.36 -2.65 -14.63
N GLN A 254 -20.30 -2.74 -15.45
CA GLN A 254 -19.80 -1.65 -16.29
C GLN A 254 -20.47 -1.61 -17.67
N THR A 255 -20.93 -2.75 -18.21
CA THR A 255 -21.53 -2.87 -19.55
C THR A 255 -22.73 -3.80 -19.54
N LYS A 256 -23.76 -3.52 -20.39
CA LYS A 256 -24.91 -4.40 -20.57
C LYS A 256 -24.62 -5.67 -21.38
N GLU A 257 -23.67 -5.60 -22.31
CA GLU A 257 -23.43 -6.65 -23.31
C GLU A 257 -22.53 -7.80 -22.84
N TRP A 258 -21.78 -7.58 -21.77
CA TRP A 258 -20.79 -8.54 -21.27
C TRP A 258 -21.00 -8.74 -19.77
N HIS A 259 -21.75 -9.77 -19.41
CA HIS A 259 -22.12 -10.15 -18.04
C HIS A 259 -20.94 -10.38 -17.05
N HIS A 260 -19.70 -9.99 -17.39
CA HIS A 260 -18.48 -10.31 -16.64
C HIS A 260 -17.58 -9.12 -16.29
N LYS A 261 -18.06 -7.89 -16.43
CA LYS A 261 -17.26 -6.72 -16.04
C LYS A 261 -17.90 -5.97 -14.88
N ASP A 262 -17.88 -6.58 -13.72
CA ASP A 262 -18.05 -5.93 -12.42
C ASP A 262 -16.93 -4.91 -12.18
N ILE A 263 -17.29 -3.72 -11.65
CA ILE A 263 -16.32 -2.62 -11.42
C ILE A 263 -15.25 -3.06 -10.41
N PHE A 264 -15.63 -3.77 -9.37
CA PHE A 264 -14.70 -4.28 -8.37
C PHE A 264 -13.66 -5.22 -8.99
N TYR A 265 -14.11 -6.25 -9.74
CA TYR A 265 -13.18 -7.20 -10.36
C TYR A 265 -12.32 -6.57 -11.46
N HIS A 266 -12.84 -5.58 -12.19
CA HIS A 266 -12.02 -4.77 -13.07
C HIS A 266 -10.91 -4.06 -12.29
N THR A 267 -11.25 -3.38 -11.20
CA THR A 267 -10.28 -2.68 -10.34
C THR A 267 -9.23 -3.64 -9.76
N MET A 268 -9.63 -4.85 -9.33
CA MET A 268 -8.68 -5.89 -8.89
C MET A 268 -7.67 -6.26 -9.96
N GLN A 269 -8.12 -6.40 -11.21
CA GLN A 269 -7.23 -6.66 -12.35
C GLN A 269 -6.26 -5.49 -12.58
N VAL A 270 -6.75 -4.25 -12.51
CA VAL A 270 -5.91 -3.05 -12.69
C VAL A 270 -4.85 -2.96 -11.60
N VAL A 271 -5.18 -3.27 -10.35
CA VAL A 271 -4.23 -3.31 -9.24
C VAL A 271 -3.15 -4.38 -9.45
N ASP A 272 -3.52 -5.56 -9.91
CA ASP A 272 -2.55 -6.63 -10.21
C ASP A 272 -1.64 -6.25 -11.40
N ASN A 273 -2.21 -5.64 -12.45
CA ASN A 273 -1.43 -5.13 -13.58
C ASN A 273 -0.45 -4.05 -13.12
N ALA A 274 -0.88 -3.12 -12.27
CA ALA A 274 -0.02 -2.10 -11.70
C ALA A 274 1.11 -2.71 -10.83
N ALA A 275 0.82 -3.78 -10.11
CA ALA A 275 1.82 -4.50 -9.31
C ALA A 275 2.88 -5.22 -10.17
N GLN A 276 2.53 -5.63 -11.40
CA GLN A 276 3.47 -6.20 -12.38
C GLN A 276 4.33 -5.13 -13.06
N LEU A 277 3.78 -3.93 -13.25
CA LEU A 277 4.44 -2.83 -13.96
C LEU A 277 5.33 -1.97 -13.04
N SER A 278 5.07 -1.96 -11.72
CA SER A 278 5.78 -1.08 -10.79
C SER A 278 5.79 -1.60 -9.36
N ASP A 279 6.91 -1.40 -8.68
CA ASP A 279 7.05 -1.67 -7.24
C ASP A 279 6.54 -0.52 -6.35
N LYS A 280 6.14 0.60 -6.95
CA LYS A 280 5.65 1.78 -6.20
C LYS A 280 4.29 1.49 -5.58
N MET A 281 4.22 1.33 -4.26
CA MET A 281 2.96 1.14 -3.51
C MET A 281 1.93 2.24 -3.81
N LYS A 282 2.37 3.50 -3.93
CA LYS A 282 1.48 4.63 -4.24
C LYS A 282 0.77 4.48 -5.58
N LEU A 283 1.43 3.88 -6.59
CA LEU A 283 0.82 3.61 -7.90
C LEU A 283 -0.21 2.49 -7.83
N ARG A 284 0.07 1.42 -7.08
CA ARG A 284 -0.91 0.35 -6.84
C ARG A 284 -2.12 0.85 -6.08
N PHE A 285 -1.93 1.82 -5.17
CA PHE A 285 -3.03 2.49 -4.50
C PHE A 285 -3.82 3.38 -5.48
N ALA A 286 -3.17 4.11 -6.39
CA ALA A 286 -3.85 4.86 -7.43
C ALA A 286 -4.67 3.92 -8.32
N ALA A 287 -4.15 2.76 -8.69
CA ALA A 287 -4.88 1.72 -9.41
C ALA A 287 -6.12 1.22 -8.65
N LEU A 288 -6.06 1.12 -7.31
CA LEU A 288 -7.22 0.74 -6.50
C LEU A 288 -8.33 1.80 -6.52
N VAL A 289 -7.97 3.09 -6.60
CA VAL A 289 -8.94 4.19 -6.42
C VAL A 289 -9.27 4.97 -7.70
N HIS A 290 -8.65 4.67 -8.86
CA HIS A 290 -8.85 5.45 -10.09
C HIS A 290 -10.32 5.59 -10.48
N ASP A 291 -11.09 4.55 -10.25
CA ASP A 291 -12.51 4.42 -10.58
C ASP A 291 -13.46 4.56 -9.37
N ILE A 292 -12.98 5.06 -8.25
CA ILE A 292 -13.69 5.08 -6.94
C ILE A 292 -15.06 5.77 -6.97
N ALA A 293 -15.30 6.65 -7.92
CA ALA A 293 -16.57 7.34 -8.04
C ALA A 293 -17.53 6.74 -9.08
N LYS A 294 -17.17 5.66 -9.77
CA LYS A 294 -18.09 4.99 -10.71
C LYS A 294 -19.43 4.60 -10.07
N PRO A 295 -19.50 4.06 -8.84
CA PRO A 295 -20.77 3.79 -8.19
C PRO A 295 -21.68 5.02 -8.09
N LYS A 296 -21.10 6.18 -7.75
CA LYS A 296 -21.83 7.45 -7.57
C LYS A 296 -22.23 8.14 -8.87
N THR A 297 -21.53 7.89 -9.95
CA THR A 297 -21.75 8.55 -11.25
C THR A 297 -22.45 7.67 -12.27
N ARG A 298 -22.78 6.41 -11.89
CA ARG A 298 -23.48 5.45 -12.75
C ARG A 298 -24.82 5.98 -13.18
N ARG A 299 -25.07 5.98 -14.50
CA ARG A 299 -26.35 6.31 -15.13
C ARG A 299 -26.69 5.23 -16.16
N VAL A 300 -27.97 5.08 -16.44
CA VAL A 300 -28.46 4.18 -17.50
C VAL A 300 -28.80 5.02 -18.70
N ASP A 301 -28.07 4.81 -19.80
CA ASP A 301 -28.39 5.39 -21.10
C ASP A 301 -29.08 4.35 -21.98
N SER A 302 -30.14 4.74 -22.68
CA SER A 302 -30.95 3.81 -23.49
C SER A 302 -30.19 3.18 -24.64
N LYS A 303 -29.20 3.90 -25.20
CA LYS A 303 -28.38 3.46 -26.35
C LYS A 303 -27.03 2.90 -25.95
N LYS A 304 -26.38 3.51 -24.96
CA LYS A 304 -24.99 3.18 -24.54
C LYS A 304 -24.92 2.21 -23.35
N GLY A 305 -26.02 1.90 -22.69
CA GLY A 305 -26.03 1.10 -21.48
C GLY A 305 -25.62 1.89 -20.25
N TYR A 306 -24.64 1.39 -19.47
CA TYR A 306 -24.14 2.11 -18.30
C TYR A 306 -23.11 3.16 -18.70
N THR A 307 -23.25 4.36 -18.13
CA THR A 307 -22.32 5.48 -18.31
C THR A 307 -21.85 6.01 -16.95
N PHE A 308 -20.65 6.59 -16.91
CA PHE A 308 -19.99 7.05 -15.68
C PHE A 308 -19.36 8.44 -15.87
N HIS A 309 -20.08 9.35 -16.53
CA HIS A 309 -19.54 10.68 -16.86
C HIS A 309 -19.10 11.45 -15.61
N GLY A 310 -17.88 11.98 -15.65
CA GLY A 310 -17.31 12.81 -14.61
C GLY A 310 -16.86 12.02 -13.35
N HIS A 311 -16.70 10.68 -13.45
CA HIS A 311 -16.21 9.88 -12.31
C HIS A 311 -14.79 10.25 -11.89
N ASP A 312 -13.97 10.75 -12.79
CA ASP A 312 -12.66 11.32 -12.56
C ASP A 312 -12.69 12.52 -11.60
N ALA A 313 -13.48 13.54 -11.93
CA ALA A 313 -13.63 14.74 -11.11
C ALA A 313 -14.39 14.50 -9.80
N VAL A 314 -15.38 13.59 -9.80
CA VAL A 314 -16.06 13.17 -8.56
C VAL A 314 -15.12 12.34 -7.68
N GLY A 315 -14.32 11.45 -8.29
CA GLY A 315 -13.33 10.63 -7.60
C GLY A 315 -12.28 11.47 -6.91
N GLU A 316 -11.72 12.47 -7.58
CA GLU A 316 -10.80 13.45 -7.00
C GLU A 316 -11.35 14.07 -5.70
N ARG A 317 -12.62 14.47 -5.70
CA ARG A 317 -13.28 15.03 -4.50
C ARG A 317 -13.54 13.99 -3.40
N VAL A 318 -13.94 12.78 -3.77
CA VAL A 318 -14.18 11.67 -2.82
C VAL A 318 -12.90 11.33 -2.06
N LEU A 319 -11.74 11.37 -2.72
CA LEU A 319 -10.45 11.05 -2.12
C LEU A 319 -10.05 11.96 -0.95
N ASN A 320 -10.58 13.17 -0.84
CA ASN A 320 -10.38 13.99 0.36
C ASN A 320 -10.99 13.33 1.61
N LYS A 321 -12.21 12.78 1.49
CA LYS A 321 -12.90 12.07 2.57
C LYS A 321 -12.21 10.74 2.88
N VAL A 322 -11.85 9.99 1.84
CA VAL A 322 -11.14 8.71 1.94
C VAL A 322 -9.80 8.88 2.65
N ALA A 323 -8.99 9.86 2.24
CA ALA A 323 -7.70 10.12 2.87
C ALA A 323 -7.82 10.46 4.36
N LYS A 324 -8.83 11.23 4.73
CA LYS A 324 -9.12 11.53 6.14
C LYS A 324 -9.53 10.27 6.91
N TYR A 325 -10.38 9.44 6.33
CA TYR A 325 -10.85 8.18 6.92
C TYR A 325 -9.68 7.19 7.11
N LEU A 326 -8.91 6.95 6.06
CA LEU A 326 -7.77 6.03 6.07
C LEU A 326 -6.51 6.63 6.73
N LYS A 327 -6.56 7.87 7.24
CA LYS A 327 -5.40 8.56 7.84
C LYS A 327 -4.17 8.61 6.93
N LEU A 328 -4.38 8.85 5.64
CA LEU A 328 -3.29 8.94 4.67
C LEU A 328 -2.52 10.27 4.82
N PRO A 329 -1.21 10.27 4.58
CA PRO A 329 -0.41 11.49 4.47
C PRO A 329 -0.93 12.39 3.33
N ASN A 330 -0.77 13.70 3.49
CA ASN A 330 -1.22 14.69 2.50
C ASN A 330 -0.60 14.44 1.11
N GLU A 331 0.70 14.14 1.05
CA GLU A 331 1.40 13.82 -0.20
C GLU A 331 0.76 12.64 -0.94
N LEU A 332 0.45 11.57 -0.23
CA LEU A 332 -0.21 10.42 -0.84
C LEU A 332 -1.63 10.77 -1.29
N ARG A 333 -2.40 11.52 -0.49
CA ARG A 333 -3.73 12.00 -0.88
C ARG A 333 -3.68 12.79 -2.19
N ASP A 334 -2.77 13.75 -2.30
CA ASP A 334 -2.68 14.66 -3.44
C ASP A 334 -2.20 13.92 -4.70
N TYR A 335 -1.29 12.97 -4.54
CA TYR A 335 -0.90 12.02 -5.58
C TYR A 335 -2.10 11.21 -6.11
N LEU A 336 -2.88 10.58 -5.21
CA LEU A 336 -4.05 9.78 -5.59
C LEU A 336 -5.11 10.63 -6.30
N LYS A 337 -5.37 11.83 -5.82
CA LYS A 337 -6.30 12.80 -6.44
C LYS A 337 -5.87 13.16 -7.86
N LYS A 338 -4.59 13.48 -8.04
CA LYS A 338 -4.03 13.84 -9.34
C LYS A 338 -4.19 12.70 -10.34
N LEU A 339 -3.77 11.49 -10.00
CA LEU A 339 -3.86 10.37 -10.91
C LEU A 339 -5.31 9.98 -11.22
N THR A 340 -6.19 9.99 -10.22
CA THR A 340 -7.62 9.74 -10.42
C THR A 340 -8.26 10.77 -11.36
N LEU A 341 -7.93 12.06 -11.23
CA LEU A 341 -8.45 13.11 -12.11
C LEU A 341 -7.94 12.98 -13.55
N LEU A 342 -6.72 12.51 -13.73
CA LEU A 342 -6.03 12.53 -15.02
C LEU A 342 -6.07 11.21 -15.78
N HIS A 343 -6.48 10.08 -15.16
CA HIS A 343 -6.31 8.74 -15.76
C HIS A 343 -6.96 8.54 -17.12
N LEU A 344 -8.02 9.29 -17.44
CA LEU A 344 -8.67 9.26 -18.75
C LEU A 344 -7.99 10.14 -19.81
N ARG A 345 -7.15 11.10 -19.41
CA ARG A 345 -6.58 12.09 -20.31
C ARG A 345 -5.65 11.50 -21.37
N PRO A 346 -4.69 10.59 -21.01
CA PRO A 346 -3.83 9.97 -22.01
C PRO A 346 -4.60 9.15 -23.05
N ILE A 347 -5.68 8.47 -22.65
CA ILE A 347 -6.52 7.69 -23.56
C ILE A 347 -7.25 8.61 -24.57
N ALA A 348 -7.72 9.76 -24.12
CA ALA A 348 -8.39 10.73 -24.99
C ALA A 348 -7.43 11.30 -26.07
N ILE A 349 -6.14 11.42 -25.75
CA ILE A 349 -5.10 11.91 -26.69
C ILE A 349 -4.86 10.94 -27.84
N VAL A 350 -5.09 9.63 -27.66
CA VAL A 350 -4.87 8.62 -28.72
C VAL A 350 -5.84 8.78 -29.88
N ASN A 351 -7.10 9.11 -29.58
CA ASN A 351 -8.24 8.93 -30.50
C ASN A 351 -8.55 10.14 -31.39
N SER A 352 -7.78 11.23 -31.33
CA SER A 352 -8.09 12.46 -32.07
C SER A 352 -6.85 13.03 -32.77
N GLU A 353 -7.06 13.90 -33.76
CA GLU A 353 -6.07 14.85 -34.26
C GLU A 353 -5.74 15.81 -33.08
N VAL A 354 -4.90 15.34 -32.17
CA VAL A 354 -4.63 16.04 -30.92
C VAL A 354 -3.67 17.17 -31.18
N THR A 355 -4.04 18.34 -30.73
CA THR A 355 -3.19 19.51 -30.75
C THR A 355 -2.07 19.40 -29.71
N ASP A 356 -0.92 19.99 -30.00
CA ASP A 356 0.18 20.10 -29.02
C ASP A 356 -0.29 20.72 -27.71
N SER A 357 -1.23 21.68 -27.76
CA SER A 357 -1.85 22.28 -26.58
C SER A 357 -2.53 21.28 -25.66
N ALA A 358 -3.26 20.29 -26.19
CA ALA A 358 -3.88 19.27 -25.36
C ALA A 358 -2.84 18.35 -24.70
N ILE A 359 -1.74 18.04 -25.42
CA ILE A 359 -0.61 17.26 -24.88
C ILE A 359 0.08 18.04 -23.77
N ARG A 360 0.39 19.34 -24.00
CA ARG A 360 0.99 20.22 -22.99
C ARG A 360 0.19 20.25 -21.69
N ARG A 361 -1.14 20.37 -21.79
CA ARG A 361 -2.02 20.38 -20.60
C ARG A 361 -1.89 19.10 -19.78
N VAL A 362 -1.74 17.94 -20.40
CA VAL A 362 -1.56 16.68 -19.67
C VAL A 362 -0.18 16.62 -19.03
N ILE A 363 0.88 17.01 -19.74
CA ILE A 363 2.25 17.04 -19.20
C ILE A 363 2.32 17.98 -17.99
N VAL A 364 1.84 19.21 -18.12
CA VAL A 364 1.86 20.19 -17.03
C VAL A 364 1.00 19.75 -15.84
N ALA A 365 -0.19 19.20 -16.09
CA ALA A 365 -1.07 18.74 -15.01
C ALA A 365 -0.50 17.52 -14.27
N ALA A 366 0.17 16.62 -14.98
CA ALA A 366 0.80 15.45 -14.38
C ALA A 366 2.11 15.81 -13.64
N GLY A 367 2.92 16.71 -14.23
CA GLY A 367 4.23 17.07 -13.67
C GLY A 367 5.11 15.85 -13.45
N ASP A 368 5.72 15.75 -12.28
CA ASP A 368 6.62 14.64 -11.92
C ASP A 368 5.94 13.25 -11.88
N GLU A 369 4.62 13.20 -11.87
CA GLU A 369 3.85 11.94 -11.88
C GLU A 369 3.42 11.48 -13.28
N LEU A 370 3.96 12.06 -14.36
CA LEU A 370 3.59 11.71 -15.74
C LEU A 370 3.87 10.23 -16.04
N ASP A 371 5.02 9.71 -15.66
CA ASP A 371 5.38 8.30 -15.87
C ASP A 371 4.46 7.35 -15.08
N ASP A 372 4.10 7.74 -13.85
CA ASP A 372 3.16 6.98 -13.03
C ASP A 372 1.74 7.02 -13.63
N LEU A 373 1.31 8.16 -14.19
CA LEU A 373 0.04 8.28 -14.90
C LEU A 373 -0.01 7.38 -16.14
N MET A 374 1.03 7.36 -16.96
CA MET A 374 1.12 6.49 -18.15
C MET A 374 1.13 5.01 -17.74
N THR A 375 1.81 4.66 -16.66
CA THR A 375 1.82 3.31 -16.11
C THR A 375 0.43 2.90 -15.60
N LEU A 376 -0.30 3.80 -14.92
CA LEU A 376 -1.68 3.56 -14.50
C LEU A 376 -2.59 3.29 -15.71
N CYS A 377 -2.48 4.09 -16.76
CA CYS A 377 -3.27 3.89 -17.99
C CYS A 377 -2.97 2.55 -18.68
N ARG A 378 -1.72 2.10 -18.67
CA ARG A 378 -1.37 0.74 -19.15
C ARG A 378 -1.95 -0.35 -18.26
N ALA A 379 -1.92 -0.17 -16.95
CA ALA A 379 -2.50 -1.10 -16.01
C ALA A 379 -4.01 -1.26 -16.19
N ASP A 380 -4.70 -0.19 -16.61
CA ASP A 380 -6.16 -0.17 -16.84
C ASP A 380 -6.59 -0.97 -18.09
N ILE A 381 -5.64 -1.44 -18.92
CA ILE A 381 -5.94 -2.34 -20.04
C ILE A 381 -6.30 -3.73 -19.51
N THR A 382 -7.59 -4.01 -19.33
CA THR A 382 -8.10 -5.28 -18.78
C THR A 382 -8.82 -6.16 -19.82
N THR A 383 -8.74 -5.81 -21.10
CA THR A 383 -9.32 -6.65 -22.18
C THR A 383 -8.55 -7.95 -22.33
N ARG A 384 -9.28 -9.06 -22.51
CA ARG A 384 -8.68 -10.38 -22.79
C ARG A 384 -8.34 -10.60 -24.27
N ASN A 385 -8.69 -9.68 -25.17
CA ASN A 385 -8.38 -9.78 -26.58
C ASN A 385 -6.95 -9.33 -26.87
N PRO A 386 -6.01 -10.22 -27.28
CA PRO A 386 -4.60 -9.88 -27.49
C PRO A 386 -4.41 -8.79 -28.55
N ASN A 387 -5.22 -8.76 -29.60
CA ASN A 387 -5.13 -7.75 -30.65
C ASN A 387 -5.52 -6.36 -30.13
N ARG A 388 -6.52 -6.28 -29.25
CA ARG A 388 -6.89 -5.02 -28.59
C ARG A 388 -5.81 -4.57 -27.62
N VAL A 389 -5.26 -5.49 -26.82
CA VAL A 389 -4.13 -5.17 -25.92
C VAL A 389 -2.97 -4.58 -26.72
N LYS A 390 -2.53 -5.25 -27.79
CA LYS A 390 -1.45 -4.78 -28.66
C LYS A 390 -1.74 -3.39 -29.23
N LYS A 391 -2.96 -3.17 -29.73
CA LYS A 391 -3.38 -1.87 -30.26
C LYS A 391 -3.32 -0.78 -29.21
N TYR A 392 -3.81 -1.03 -27.98
CA TYR A 392 -3.79 -0.03 -26.91
C TYR A 392 -2.37 0.30 -26.46
N LEU A 393 -1.49 -0.70 -26.34
CA LEU A 393 -0.08 -0.47 -25.99
C LEU A 393 0.62 0.36 -27.06
N GLN A 394 0.45 0.06 -28.36
CA GLN A 394 0.98 0.87 -29.45
C GLN A 394 0.47 2.31 -29.43
N ASN A 395 -0.80 2.51 -29.07
CA ASN A 395 -1.36 3.83 -28.92
C ASN A 395 -0.65 4.61 -27.81
N PHE A 396 -0.34 3.99 -26.67
CA PHE A 396 0.41 4.66 -25.61
C PHE A 396 1.85 5.00 -26.02
N GLU A 397 2.52 4.13 -26.77
CA GLU A 397 3.85 4.43 -27.36
C GLU A 397 3.80 5.68 -28.25
N ILE A 398 2.75 5.83 -29.08
CA ILE A 398 2.54 7.02 -29.92
C ILE A 398 2.32 8.27 -29.06
N VAL A 399 1.52 8.16 -27.98
CA VAL A 399 1.28 9.28 -27.06
C VAL A 399 2.57 9.72 -26.37
N GLU A 400 3.36 8.77 -25.88
CA GLU A 400 4.65 9.07 -25.23
C GLU A 400 5.64 9.72 -26.19
N ALA A 401 5.74 9.21 -27.43
CA ALA A 401 6.58 9.83 -28.45
C ALA A 401 6.15 11.28 -28.75
N LYS A 402 4.82 11.53 -28.81
CA LYS A 402 4.30 12.89 -28.98
C LYS A 402 4.61 13.79 -27.77
N MET A 403 4.47 13.26 -26.54
CA MET A 403 4.77 13.98 -25.31
C MET A 403 6.25 14.37 -25.24
N SER A 404 7.17 13.42 -25.48
CA SER A 404 8.62 13.68 -25.52
C SER A 404 8.98 14.75 -26.56
N ASN A 405 8.40 14.68 -27.75
CA ASN A 405 8.64 15.68 -28.81
C ASN A 405 8.17 17.09 -28.41
N VAL A 406 7.02 17.19 -27.72
CA VAL A 406 6.53 18.47 -27.20
C VAL A 406 7.42 18.98 -26.08
N GLU A 407 7.85 18.11 -25.14
CA GLU A 407 8.75 18.47 -24.05
C GLU A 407 10.13 18.95 -24.54
N GLU A 408 10.70 18.24 -25.50
CA GLU A 408 11.96 18.64 -26.13
C GLU A 408 11.88 20.02 -26.76
N ARG A 409 10.75 20.31 -27.42
CA ARG A 409 10.56 21.62 -28.10
C ARG A 409 10.37 22.76 -27.12
N ASP A 410 9.60 22.53 -26.08
CA ASP A 410 9.07 23.61 -25.26
C ASP A 410 9.65 23.67 -23.83
N ALA A 411 10.50 22.68 -23.44
CA ALA A 411 11.05 22.51 -22.07
C ALA A 411 9.97 22.64 -20.96
N LEU A 412 8.80 22.04 -21.17
CA LEU A 412 7.58 22.31 -20.41
C LEU A 412 7.51 21.65 -19.02
N ARG A 413 8.34 20.61 -18.74
CA ARG A 413 8.36 20.00 -17.38
C ARG A 413 8.71 21.00 -16.28
N ALA A 414 9.46 22.06 -16.62
CA ALA A 414 9.80 23.17 -15.74
C ALA A 414 8.89 24.41 -15.95
N PHE A 415 7.74 24.24 -16.63
CA PHE A 415 6.85 25.35 -16.96
C PHE A 415 6.41 26.12 -15.72
N GLN A 416 6.79 27.38 -15.66
CA GLN A 416 6.29 28.38 -14.73
C GLN A 416 6.01 29.65 -15.53
N SER A 417 4.87 30.28 -15.26
CA SER A 417 4.60 31.60 -15.85
C SER A 417 5.78 32.53 -15.56
N PRO A 418 6.38 33.13 -16.61
CA PRO A 418 7.48 34.09 -16.47
C PRO A 418 7.09 35.27 -15.60
N VAL A 419 5.81 35.67 -15.61
CA VAL A 419 5.27 36.74 -14.77
C VAL A 419 4.71 36.15 -13.47
N ARG A 420 5.23 36.62 -12.36
CA ARG A 420 4.89 36.10 -11.01
C ARG A 420 3.79 36.93 -10.34
N GLY A 421 3.02 36.34 -9.44
CA GLY A 421 1.91 36.98 -8.74
C GLY A 421 2.29 38.29 -8.05
N LYS A 422 3.49 38.40 -7.48
CA LYS A 422 4.00 39.66 -6.87
C LYS A 422 4.12 40.79 -7.88
N GLU A 423 4.47 40.49 -9.11
CA GLU A 423 4.57 41.46 -10.19
C GLU A 423 3.19 41.90 -10.68
N ILE A 424 2.26 40.94 -10.82
CA ILE A 424 0.87 41.23 -11.16
C ILE A 424 0.27 42.18 -10.11
N MET A 425 0.45 41.87 -8.81
CA MET A 425 0.02 42.73 -7.71
C MET A 425 0.59 44.16 -7.85
N LYS A 426 1.89 44.27 -8.08
CA LYS A 426 2.58 45.56 -8.15
C LYS A 426 2.13 46.36 -9.40
N THR A 427 1.97 45.71 -10.54
CA THR A 427 1.63 46.34 -11.83
C THR A 427 0.20 46.86 -11.84
N PHE A 428 -0.74 46.15 -11.21
CA PHE A 428 -2.16 46.50 -11.23
C PHE A 428 -2.69 47.07 -9.91
N GLY A 429 -1.86 47.20 -8.88
CA GLY A 429 -2.27 47.67 -7.57
C GLY A 429 -3.24 46.74 -6.84
N LEU A 430 -3.17 45.42 -7.11
CA LEU A 430 -4.06 44.42 -6.56
C LEU A 430 -3.48 43.83 -5.25
N PHE A 431 -4.38 43.39 -4.37
CA PHE A 431 -4.03 42.60 -3.20
C PHE A 431 -4.09 41.11 -3.54
N GLU A 432 -3.49 40.28 -2.72
CA GLU A 432 -3.51 38.81 -2.87
C GLU A 432 -4.96 38.30 -2.92
N GLY A 433 -5.36 37.68 -4.06
CA GLY A 433 -6.75 37.30 -4.28
C GLY A 433 -6.98 36.50 -5.57
N LYS A 434 -8.25 36.26 -5.86
CA LYS A 434 -8.68 35.43 -7.00
C LYS A 434 -8.31 36.06 -8.36
N GLU A 435 -8.26 37.38 -8.45
CA GLU A 435 -7.95 38.14 -9.68
C GLU A 435 -6.52 37.86 -10.15
N ILE A 436 -5.56 37.75 -9.21
CA ILE A 436 -4.18 37.41 -9.54
C ILE A 436 -4.10 36.00 -10.09
N GLY A 437 -4.88 35.07 -9.49
CA GLY A 437 -5.00 33.70 -9.96
C GLY A 437 -5.56 33.62 -11.38
N LYS A 438 -6.60 34.40 -11.69
CA LYS A 438 -7.21 34.49 -13.04
C LYS A 438 -6.22 35.00 -14.07
N ILE A 439 -5.51 36.10 -13.78
CA ILE A 439 -4.53 36.69 -14.69
C ILE A 439 -3.36 35.69 -14.93
N LYS A 440 -2.84 35.10 -13.87
CA LYS A 440 -1.77 34.12 -13.99
C LYS A 440 -2.20 32.92 -14.84
N HIS A 441 -3.41 32.39 -14.60
CA HIS A 441 -3.97 31.28 -15.36
C HIS A 441 -4.17 31.63 -16.85
N ALA A 442 -4.64 32.87 -17.17
CA ALA A 442 -4.80 33.31 -18.54
C ALA A 442 -3.46 33.41 -19.29
N ILE A 443 -2.39 33.88 -18.62
CA ILE A 443 -1.04 33.89 -19.20
C ILE A 443 -0.56 32.44 -19.46
N GLU A 444 -0.74 31.54 -18.48
CA GLU A 444 -0.37 30.15 -18.59
C GLU A 444 -1.11 29.45 -19.73
N GLU A 445 -2.41 29.70 -19.88
CA GLU A 445 -3.22 29.17 -20.98
C GLU A 445 -2.76 29.70 -22.33
N ALA A 446 -2.44 30.99 -22.45
CA ALA A 446 -1.95 31.57 -23.71
C ALA A 446 -0.62 30.98 -24.15
N ILE A 447 0.29 30.70 -23.21
CA ILE A 447 1.56 30.02 -23.49
C ILE A 447 1.29 28.55 -23.88
N LEU A 448 0.43 27.85 -23.15
CA LEU A 448 0.08 26.44 -23.44
C LEU A 448 -0.63 26.30 -24.81
N ASN A 449 -1.40 27.28 -25.20
CA ASN A 449 -2.04 27.33 -26.53
C ASN A 449 -1.06 27.72 -27.67
N GLY A 450 0.15 28.19 -27.32
CA GLY A 450 1.11 28.70 -28.29
C GLY A 450 0.75 30.08 -28.87
N GLU A 451 -0.11 30.84 -28.21
CA GLU A 451 -0.50 32.21 -28.58
C GLU A 451 0.63 33.19 -28.28
N ILE A 452 1.41 32.92 -27.23
CA ILE A 452 2.59 33.68 -26.85
C ILE A 452 3.76 32.75 -26.52
N GLU A 453 4.97 33.25 -26.66
CA GLU A 453 6.18 32.50 -26.25
C GLU A 453 6.33 32.47 -24.73
N ASN A 454 6.97 31.42 -24.21
CA ASN A 454 7.25 31.28 -22.78
C ASN A 454 8.44 32.16 -22.35
N GLU A 455 8.36 33.42 -22.65
CA GLU A 455 9.34 34.45 -22.33
C GLU A 455 8.72 35.59 -21.53
N TYR A 456 9.53 36.23 -20.68
CA TYR A 456 9.06 37.26 -19.76
C TYR A 456 8.40 38.45 -20.50
N ASP A 457 8.99 38.95 -21.59
CA ASP A 457 8.48 40.11 -22.31
C ASP A 457 7.14 39.79 -22.99
N SER A 458 7.01 38.66 -23.68
CA SER A 458 5.76 38.21 -24.31
C SER A 458 4.65 37.99 -23.28
N ALA A 459 4.96 37.36 -22.15
CA ALA A 459 3.99 37.14 -21.07
C ALA A 459 3.56 38.44 -20.39
N ARG A 460 4.48 39.37 -20.22
CA ARG A 460 4.19 40.71 -19.66
C ARG A 460 3.34 41.56 -20.58
N GLU A 461 3.62 41.56 -21.86
CA GLU A 461 2.81 42.27 -22.88
C GLU A 461 1.37 41.70 -22.91
N TYR A 462 1.25 40.37 -22.91
CA TYR A 462 -0.05 39.71 -22.85
C TYR A 462 -0.81 40.03 -21.57
N MET A 463 -0.14 40.01 -20.41
CA MET A 463 -0.72 40.39 -19.13
C MET A 463 -1.35 41.80 -19.16
N LEU A 464 -0.66 42.77 -19.78
CA LEU A 464 -1.14 44.13 -19.88
C LEU A 464 -2.37 44.24 -20.82
N LYS A 465 -2.41 43.41 -21.87
CA LYS A 465 -3.52 43.38 -22.85
C LYS A 465 -4.81 42.80 -22.25
N ILE A 466 -4.73 41.71 -21.45
CA ILE A 466 -5.90 41.01 -20.88
C ILE A 466 -6.46 41.68 -19.63
N LYS A 467 -5.77 42.71 -19.10
CA LYS A 467 -6.14 43.37 -17.83
C LYS A 467 -7.61 43.78 -17.80
N ASP A 468 -8.04 44.52 -18.81
CA ASP A 468 -9.38 45.12 -18.84
C ASP A 468 -10.50 44.06 -19.05
N GLU A 469 -10.17 42.91 -19.65
CA GLU A 469 -11.09 41.79 -19.84
C GLU A 469 -11.32 40.99 -18.55
N ILE A 470 -10.29 40.89 -17.68
CA ILE A 470 -10.36 40.06 -16.47
C ILE A 470 -10.79 40.87 -15.23
N LEU A 471 -10.48 42.17 -15.19
CA LEU A 471 -10.78 43.00 -14.02
C LEU A 471 -12.10 43.75 -14.12
N THR A 472 -12.83 43.65 -15.25
CA THR A 472 -14.17 44.24 -15.46
C THR A 472 -15.33 43.32 -15.10
N ASP A 473 -15.08 42.03 -14.78
CA ASP A 473 -16.00 41.03 -14.22
C ASP A 473 -15.82 40.89 -12.69
#